data_55db78829417fc93f163741922361b60
#
_entry.id   55db78829417fc93f163741922361b60
#
_cell.length_a   1.000
_cell.length_b   1.000
_cell.length_c   1.000
_cell.angle_alpha   90.00
_cell.angle_beta   90.00
_cell.angle_gamma   90.00
#
_symmetry.space_group_name_H-M   'P 1'
#
loop_
_entity.id
_entity.type
_entity.pdbx_description
1 polymer ?
#
loop_
_entity_poly.entity_id
_entity_poly.type
_entity_poly.pdbx_seq_one_letter_code
_entity_poly.pdbx_strand_id
1 'polypeptide(L)'
;MRDMLDQNQRVELAETFGLLSDPTRLAIVLVCLDRRNSAGHIAKKLELSASLVSHHLRLLRAARMLRSERKGKQVFYEMADTCVYDILNIMINHLFAHDSSDSQRVTIGEV
;
A
#
# COMPACT_ATOMS: atom_id res chain seq x y z
N MET A 1 3.15 -10.44 -24.69
CA MET A 1 2.48 -10.39 -23.48
C MET A 1 1.53 -11.51 -23.31
N ARG A 2 1.25 -11.87 -22.09
CA ARG A 2 0.39 -12.97 -21.94
C ARG A 2 -1.00 -12.63 -22.42
N ASP A 3 -1.76 -13.64 -22.67
CA ASP A 3 -3.11 -13.46 -23.07
C ASP A 3 -3.86 -12.80 -21.96
N MET A 4 -5.00 -12.28 -22.27
CA MET A 4 -5.81 -11.68 -21.25
C MET A 4 -6.12 -12.71 -20.20
N LEU A 5 -6.20 -12.24 -18.98
CA LEU A 5 -6.59 -13.09 -17.87
C LEU A 5 -8.04 -13.55 -18.06
N ASP A 6 -8.40 -14.66 -17.44
CA ASP A 6 -9.80 -15.03 -17.45
C ASP A 6 -10.58 -14.09 -16.53
N GLN A 7 -11.90 -14.22 -16.55
CA GLN A 7 -12.73 -13.28 -15.82
C GLN A 7 -12.48 -13.32 -14.31
N ASN A 8 -12.30 -14.51 -13.75
CA ASN A 8 -12.04 -14.59 -12.32
C ASN A 8 -10.74 -13.93 -11.94
N GLN A 9 -9.72 -14.08 -12.78
CA GLN A 9 -8.44 -13.45 -12.52
C GLN A 9 -8.53 -11.94 -12.63
N ARG A 10 -9.30 -11.44 -13.58
CA ARG A 10 -9.47 -9.99 -13.71
C ARG A 10 -10.19 -9.42 -12.50
N VAL A 11 -11.20 -10.14 -12.01
CA VAL A 11 -11.93 -9.66 -10.83
C VAL A 11 -11.00 -9.63 -9.62
N GLU A 12 -10.22 -10.67 -9.45
CA GLU A 12 -9.29 -10.73 -8.32
C GLU A 12 -8.27 -9.61 -8.39
N LEU A 13 -7.73 -9.36 -9.57
CA LEU A 13 -6.75 -8.30 -9.74
C LEU A 13 -7.38 -6.94 -9.46
N ALA A 14 -8.58 -6.73 -9.97
CA ALA A 14 -9.28 -5.47 -9.74
C ALA A 14 -9.56 -5.25 -8.26
N GLU A 15 -9.98 -6.30 -7.56
CA GLU A 15 -10.23 -6.19 -6.13
C GLU A 15 -8.96 -5.88 -5.36
N THR A 16 -7.84 -6.44 -5.80
CA THR A 16 -6.55 -6.16 -5.17
C THR A 16 -6.19 -4.68 -5.32
N PHE A 17 -6.33 -4.15 -6.52
CA PHE A 17 -6.10 -2.71 -6.70
C PHE A 17 -7.11 -1.88 -5.94
N GLY A 18 -8.34 -2.38 -5.83
CA GLY A 18 -9.38 -1.66 -5.09
C GLY A 18 -9.03 -1.45 -3.63
N LEU A 19 -8.29 -2.40 -3.04
CA LEU A 19 -7.87 -2.22 -1.66
C LEU A 19 -6.95 -1.00 -1.52
N LEU A 20 -6.13 -0.74 -2.51
CA LEU A 20 -5.21 0.39 -2.47
C LEU A 20 -5.86 1.69 -2.92
N SER A 21 -7.08 1.63 -3.40
CA SER A 21 -7.75 2.85 -3.85
C SER A 21 -8.38 3.64 -2.71
N ASP A 22 -8.39 3.09 -1.51
CA ASP A 22 -8.87 3.81 -0.34
C ASP A 22 -7.70 4.56 0.29
N PRO A 23 -7.78 5.90 0.42
CA PRO A 23 -6.63 6.66 0.90
C PRO A 23 -6.13 6.24 2.28
N THR A 24 -7.03 5.84 3.17
CA THR A 24 -6.63 5.42 4.51
C THR A 24 -5.87 4.10 4.45
N ARG A 25 -6.36 3.14 3.68
CA ARG A 25 -5.66 1.87 3.53
C ARG A 25 -4.32 2.07 2.86
N LEU A 26 -4.29 2.93 1.84
CA LEU A 26 -3.03 3.23 1.18
C LEU A 26 -2.03 3.84 2.16
N ALA A 27 -2.49 4.75 3.03
CA ALA A 27 -1.61 5.34 4.03
C ALA A 27 -1.01 4.27 4.94
N ILE A 28 -1.80 3.29 5.32
CA ILE A 28 -1.32 2.21 6.17
C ILE A 28 -0.23 1.41 5.46
N VAL A 29 -0.45 1.09 4.19
CA VAL A 29 0.54 0.35 3.42
C VAL A 29 1.84 1.16 3.31
N LEU A 30 1.71 2.46 3.07
CA LEU A 30 2.89 3.31 2.92
C LEU A 30 3.71 3.39 4.21
N VAL A 31 3.05 3.36 5.37
CA VAL A 31 3.78 3.33 6.63
C VAL A 31 4.62 2.06 6.73
N CYS A 32 4.13 0.96 6.19
CA CYS A 32 4.83 -0.31 6.24
C CYS A 32 5.81 -0.53 5.09
N LEU A 33 5.92 0.45 4.20
CA LEU A 33 6.68 0.24 2.97
C LEU A 33 8.16 -0.01 3.22
N ASP A 34 8.77 0.77 4.12
CA ASP A 34 10.20 0.66 4.36
C ASP A 34 10.57 -0.20 5.53
N ARG A 35 9.68 -0.40 6.46
CA ARG A 35 9.97 -1.20 7.63
C ARG A 35 8.68 -1.67 8.24
N ARG A 36 8.79 -2.71 9.06
CA ARG A 36 7.60 -3.19 9.75
C ARG A 36 7.22 -2.25 10.86
N ASN A 37 5.94 -2.24 11.21
CA ASN A 37 5.41 -1.38 12.23
C ASN A 37 4.33 -2.13 12.99
N SER A 38 4.22 -1.85 14.28
CA SER A 38 3.14 -2.44 15.07
C SER A 38 1.83 -1.74 14.73
N ALA A 39 0.73 -2.45 14.96
CA ALA A 39 -0.58 -1.85 14.71
C ALA A 39 -0.78 -0.59 15.54
N GLY A 40 -0.30 -0.60 16.78
CA GLY A 40 -0.42 0.59 17.62
C GLY A 40 0.37 1.76 17.08
N HIS A 41 1.57 1.52 16.57
CA HIS A 41 2.37 2.58 15.99
C HIS A 41 1.70 3.17 14.75
N ILE A 42 1.13 2.30 13.91
CA ILE A 42 0.43 2.75 12.72
C ILE A 42 -0.74 3.65 13.09
N ALA A 43 -1.54 3.21 14.07
CA ALA A 43 -2.69 3.98 14.52
C ALA A 43 -2.26 5.34 15.04
N LYS A 44 -1.20 5.37 15.83
CA LYS A 44 -0.74 6.61 16.40
C LYS A 44 -0.18 7.53 15.31
N LYS A 45 0.62 6.99 14.43
CA LYS A 45 1.24 7.80 13.38
C LYS A 45 0.20 8.43 12.47
N LEU A 46 -0.85 7.70 12.15
CA LEU A 46 -1.87 8.19 11.23
C LEU A 46 -3.06 8.83 11.95
N GLU A 47 -3.02 8.87 13.28
CA GLU A 47 -4.09 9.46 14.07
C GLU A 47 -5.43 8.79 13.79
N LEU A 48 -5.41 7.47 13.79
CA LEU A 48 -6.60 6.67 13.53
C LEU A 48 -6.91 5.83 14.76
N SER A 49 -8.16 5.41 14.89
CA SER A 49 -8.52 4.53 15.99
C SER A 49 -7.90 3.16 15.79
N ALA A 50 -7.64 2.48 16.90
CA ALA A 50 -7.08 1.14 16.84
C ALA A 50 -7.99 0.18 16.10
N SER A 51 -9.30 0.32 16.28
CA SER A 51 -10.23 -0.60 15.64
C SER A 51 -10.28 -0.38 14.12
N LEU A 52 -10.18 0.86 13.68
CA LEU A 52 -10.17 1.14 12.25
C LEU A 52 -8.90 0.58 11.61
N VAL A 53 -7.75 0.79 12.27
CA VAL A 53 -6.50 0.26 11.75
C VAL A 53 -6.55 -1.26 11.71
N SER A 54 -7.07 -1.89 12.77
CA SER A 54 -7.18 -3.35 12.80
C SER A 54 -8.04 -3.87 11.65
N HIS A 55 -9.14 -3.17 11.37
CA HIS A 55 -10.00 -3.57 10.28
C HIS A 55 -9.25 -3.55 8.93
N HIS A 56 -8.56 -2.46 8.67
CA HIS A 56 -7.81 -2.35 7.42
C HIS A 56 -6.65 -3.34 7.34
N LEU A 57 -5.95 -3.55 8.46
CA LEU A 57 -4.85 -4.50 8.47
C LEU A 57 -5.33 -5.90 8.17
N ARG A 58 -6.52 -6.25 8.66
CA ARG A 58 -7.08 -7.57 8.39
C ARG A 58 -7.34 -7.77 6.91
N LEU A 59 -7.88 -6.75 6.26
CA LEU A 59 -8.15 -6.84 4.82
C LEU A 59 -6.86 -6.94 4.01
N LEU A 60 -5.87 -6.14 4.39
CA LEU A 60 -4.60 -6.13 3.66
C LEU A 60 -3.83 -7.44 3.84
N ARG A 61 -3.93 -8.03 5.04
CA ARG A 61 -3.28 -9.31 5.26
C ARG A 61 -3.99 -10.42 4.51
N ALA A 62 -5.32 -10.40 4.48
CA ALA A 62 -6.09 -11.42 3.77
C ALA A 62 -5.76 -11.38 2.27
N ALA A 63 -5.48 -10.20 1.72
CA ALA A 63 -5.12 -10.04 0.32
C ALA A 63 -3.64 -10.27 0.07
N ARG A 64 -2.90 -10.64 1.10
CA ARG A 64 -1.47 -10.94 1.01
C ARG A 64 -0.62 -9.75 0.59
N MET A 65 -1.08 -8.55 0.89
CA MET A 65 -0.27 -7.35 0.69
C MET A 65 0.65 -7.11 1.86
N LEU A 66 0.17 -7.43 3.06
CA LEU A 66 0.97 -7.34 4.27
C LEU A 66 1.02 -8.70 4.92
N ARG A 67 2.06 -8.93 5.68
CA ARG A 67 2.13 -10.10 6.55
C ARG A 67 2.38 -9.61 7.96
N SER A 68 2.05 -10.44 8.93
CA SER A 68 2.19 -10.06 10.33
C SER A 68 3.07 -11.05 11.07
N GLU A 69 3.68 -10.54 12.12
CA GLU A 69 4.50 -11.37 12.98
C GLU A 69 4.29 -10.90 14.41
N ARG A 70 4.01 -11.85 15.31
CA ARG A 70 3.83 -11.51 16.69
C ARG A 70 5.17 -11.53 17.42
N LYS A 71 5.42 -10.51 18.19
CA LYS A 71 6.60 -10.46 19.03
C LYS A 71 6.13 -10.01 20.40
N GLY A 72 6.09 -10.96 21.35
CA GLY A 72 5.57 -10.67 22.67
C GLY A 72 4.10 -10.35 22.60
N LYS A 73 3.75 -9.18 23.08
CA LYS A 73 2.35 -8.75 23.09
C LYS A 73 2.00 -7.91 21.88
N GLN A 74 2.96 -7.63 21.02
CA GLN A 74 2.71 -6.81 19.88
C GLN A 74 2.70 -7.62 18.60
N VAL A 75 1.92 -7.15 17.62
CA VAL A 75 1.90 -7.73 16.31
C VAL A 75 2.44 -6.66 15.36
N PHE A 76 3.42 -7.05 14.57
CA PHE A 76 4.05 -6.15 13.62
C PHE A 76 3.62 -6.52 12.21
N TYR A 77 3.51 -5.51 11.36
CA TYR A 77 3.07 -5.69 9.99
C TYR A 77 4.12 -5.14 9.05
N GLU A 78 4.35 -5.85 7.96
CA GLU A 78 5.34 -5.44 6.96
C GLU A 78 4.87 -5.88 5.59
N MET A 79 5.52 -5.40 4.55
CA MET A 79 5.16 -5.81 3.20
C MET A 79 5.34 -7.30 3.06
N ALA A 80 4.39 -7.96 2.40
CA ALA A 80 4.43 -9.41 2.27
C ALA A 80 5.58 -9.85 1.37
N ASP A 81 5.84 -9.08 0.33
CA ASP A 81 6.97 -9.39 -0.55
C ASP A 81 7.33 -8.10 -1.30
N THR A 82 8.29 -8.21 -2.19
CA THR A 82 8.78 -7.02 -2.89
C THR A 82 7.90 -6.58 -4.04
N CYS A 83 6.95 -7.40 -4.46
CA CYS A 83 6.13 -7.03 -5.61
C CYS A 83 5.30 -5.78 -5.37
N VAL A 84 4.59 -5.73 -4.25
CA VAL A 84 3.76 -4.57 -3.94
C VAL A 84 4.64 -3.36 -3.69
N TYR A 85 5.77 -3.57 -3.00
CA TYR A 85 6.74 -2.51 -2.77
C TYR A 85 7.19 -1.91 -4.11
N ASP A 86 7.58 -2.77 -5.05
CA ASP A 86 8.08 -2.30 -6.33
C ASP A 86 7.02 -1.56 -7.13
N ILE A 87 5.80 -2.09 -7.15
CA ILE A 87 4.72 -1.46 -7.88
C ILE A 87 4.43 -0.06 -7.32
N LEU A 88 4.39 0.07 -6.00
CA LEU A 88 4.12 1.36 -5.38
C LEU A 88 5.24 2.34 -5.65
N ASN A 89 6.49 1.90 -5.52
CA ASN A 89 7.61 2.78 -5.81
C ASN A 89 7.62 3.25 -7.24
N ILE A 90 7.35 2.35 -8.17
CA ILE A 90 7.30 2.72 -9.57
C ILE A 90 6.21 3.74 -9.81
N MET A 91 5.02 3.51 -9.24
CA MET A 91 3.92 4.42 -9.45
C MET A 91 4.17 5.78 -8.79
N ILE A 92 4.73 5.77 -7.59
CA ILE A 92 5.04 7.01 -6.88
C ILE A 92 6.05 7.83 -7.69
N ASN A 93 7.08 7.17 -8.19
CA ASN A 93 8.06 7.88 -9.00
C ASN A 93 7.46 8.40 -10.29
N HIS A 94 6.59 7.62 -10.90
CA HIS A 94 5.92 8.06 -12.11
C HIS A 94 5.10 9.33 -11.88
N LEU A 95 4.38 9.37 -10.76
CA LEU A 95 3.48 10.48 -10.50
C LEU A 95 4.18 11.70 -9.91
N PHE A 96 5.21 11.50 -9.08
CA PHE A 96 5.73 12.60 -8.29
C PHE A 96 7.21 12.90 -8.38
N ALA A 97 8.03 11.93 -8.74
CA ALA A 97 9.47 12.15 -8.63
C ALA A 97 9.99 13.19 -9.59
N HIS A 98 9.41 13.31 -10.78
CA HIS A 98 9.98 14.27 -11.69
C HIS A 98 9.57 15.68 -11.35
N ASP A 99 8.75 15.89 -10.35
CA ASP A 99 8.49 17.24 -9.90
C ASP A 99 9.72 17.85 -9.36
N SER A 100 10.55 17.09 -8.68
CA SER A 100 11.71 17.68 -8.09
C SER A 100 12.80 17.89 -9.10
N SER A 101 12.90 17.05 -10.10
CA SER A 101 13.97 17.21 -11.02
C SER A 101 13.59 18.15 -12.09
N ASP A 102 12.33 18.42 -12.28
CA ASP A 102 12.02 19.10 -13.37
C ASP A 102 10.85 19.81 -13.23
N SER A 103 10.83 20.52 -12.27
CA SER A 103 9.74 21.28 -12.05
C SER A 103 9.38 21.97 -13.21
N GLN A 104 10.29 22.04 -14.08
CA GLN A 104 9.93 22.72 -15.15
C GLN A 104 9.03 21.96 -15.97
N ARG A 105 9.01 20.78 -15.93
CA ARG A 105 8.21 20.22 -16.78
C ARG A 105 6.90 20.15 -16.36
N VAL A 106 6.73 20.45 -15.45
CA VAL A 106 5.58 20.33 -15.03
C VAL A 106 4.62 21.04 -15.53
N THR A 107 4.84 21.52 -15.84
CA THR A 107 4.07 22.12 -16.35
C THR A 107 3.28 21.60 -17.03
N ILE A 108 3.38 20.89 -17.24
CA ILE A 108 2.73 20.30 -17.90
C ILE A 108 1.75 19.99 -17.51
N GLY A 109 1.71 20.08 -17.23
CA GLY A 109 0.99 19.76 -17.14
C GLY A 109 0.06 19.93 -16.73
N GLU A 110 0.05 20.43 -16.58
CA GLU A 110 -0.55 20.54 -16.45
C GLU A 110 -1.41 20.13 -16.60
N VAL A 111 -1.50 19.82 -16.64
CA VAL A 111 -1.99 19.34 -16.95
C VAL A 111 -2.24 19.08 -16.91
#